data_ae011d9959477ca2f0866577ef0d252d
#
_entry.id   ae011d9959477ca2f0866577ef0d252d
#
_cell.length_a   1.000
_cell.length_b   1.000
_cell.length_c   1.000
_cell.angle_alpha   90.00
_cell.angle_beta   90.00
_cell.angle_gamma   90.00
#
_symmetry.space_group_name_H-M   'P 1'
#
loop_
_entity.id
_entity.type
_entity.pdbx_description
1 polymer ?
#
loop_
_entity_poly.entity_id
_entity_poly.type
_entity_poly.pdbx_seq_one_letter_code
_entity_poly.pdbx_strand_id
1 'polypeptide(L)'
;LNTITPPEDGSTTDSAQAQNFGWSHKICEPGVSSTRSTTAKYLFVGAPGYESDTGQIYMYEWGIGADGSTYDTWTECLTITSADPGQGKRFGHRLQANDTGNILAVSSVSPGNAGKVEIFRRTSQSNDDSTQHAFTLVQTLTGISTDGSSLNTAFGDSLTMSKDGTT
;
A
#
# COMPACT_ATOMS: atom_id res chain seq x y z
N LEU A 1 1.22 -22.96 7.87
CA LEU A 1 1.61 -21.52 7.83
C LEU A 1 1.59 -21.12 6.36
N ASN A 2 0.71 -20.20 5.98
CA ASN A 2 0.67 -19.70 4.61
C ASN A 2 1.75 -18.60 4.47
N THR A 3 2.65 -18.79 3.52
CA THR A 3 3.64 -17.78 3.16
C THR A 3 3.04 -16.89 2.07
N ILE A 4 3.08 -15.57 2.26
CA ILE A 4 2.73 -14.61 1.23
C ILE A 4 4.03 -14.30 0.47
N THR A 5 4.05 -14.65 -0.80
CA THR A 5 5.15 -14.33 -1.72
C THR A 5 4.72 -13.18 -2.62
N PRO A 6 5.66 -12.33 -3.07
CA PRO A 6 5.34 -11.34 -4.09
C PRO A 6 4.83 -12.05 -5.35
N PRO A 7 3.89 -11.44 -6.08
CA PRO A 7 3.49 -11.93 -7.38
C PRO A 7 4.70 -12.01 -8.31
N GLU A 8 4.76 -13.05 -9.12
CA GLU A 8 5.77 -13.15 -10.16
C GLU A 8 5.42 -12.17 -11.27
N ASP A 9 6.26 -11.17 -11.50
CA ASP A 9 6.07 -10.17 -12.56
C ASP A 9 6.45 -10.70 -13.97
N GLY A 10 6.84 -11.97 -14.05
CA GLY A 10 7.30 -12.59 -15.29
C GLY A 10 8.72 -12.18 -15.69
N SER A 11 9.38 -11.32 -14.92
CA SER A 11 10.78 -10.95 -15.12
C SER A 11 11.70 -11.99 -14.50
N THR A 12 12.53 -12.61 -15.30
CA THR A 12 13.53 -13.61 -14.84
C THR A 12 14.70 -12.98 -14.08
N THR A 13 14.74 -11.66 -13.96
CA THR A 13 15.87 -10.89 -13.41
C THR A 13 15.57 -10.20 -12.09
N ASP A 14 14.31 -10.03 -11.72
CA ASP A 14 13.93 -9.33 -10.49
C ASP A 14 13.44 -10.35 -9.44
N SER A 15 14.39 -10.85 -8.67
CA SER A 15 14.05 -11.75 -7.55
C SER A 15 13.23 -10.97 -6.51
N ALA A 16 12.33 -11.65 -5.81
CA ALA A 16 11.55 -11.10 -4.71
C ALA A 16 12.40 -10.33 -3.66
N GLN A 17 13.69 -10.67 -3.57
CA GLN A 17 14.66 -9.98 -2.72
C GLN A 17 15.05 -8.61 -3.27
N ALA A 18 15.08 -8.42 -4.59
CA ALA A 18 15.39 -7.14 -5.22
C ALA A 18 14.25 -6.13 -5.07
N GLN A 19 13.01 -6.61 -4.94
CA GLN A 19 11.83 -5.75 -4.79
C GLN A 19 11.64 -5.22 -3.36
N ASN A 20 12.38 -5.74 -2.37
CA ASN A 20 12.17 -5.44 -0.94
C ASN A 20 10.70 -5.64 -0.51
N PHE A 21 10.04 -6.69 -1.00
CA PHE A 21 8.67 -7.04 -0.61
C PHE A 21 8.59 -7.28 0.90
N GLY A 22 7.61 -6.68 1.57
CA GLY A 22 7.46 -6.75 3.03
C GLY A 22 8.25 -5.68 3.79
N TRP A 23 8.92 -4.75 3.10
CA TRP A 23 9.66 -3.65 3.74
C TRP A 23 8.80 -2.82 4.69
N SER A 24 7.57 -2.58 4.31
CA SER A 24 6.54 -1.98 5.14
C SER A 24 5.24 -2.78 5.03
N HIS A 25 4.45 -2.83 6.09
CA HIS A 25 3.17 -3.55 6.07
C HIS A 25 2.20 -2.99 7.11
N LYS A 26 0.90 -3.21 6.87
CA LYS A 26 -0.18 -2.87 7.80
C LYS A 26 -1.34 -3.84 7.63
N ILE A 27 -1.81 -4.40 8.77
CA ILE A 27 -3.06 -5.16 8.82
C ILE A 27 -4.17 -4.24 9.30
N CYS A 28 -5.33 -4.31 8.66
CA CYS A 28 -6.54 -3.59 8.99
C CYS A 28 -7.69 -4.57 9.21
N GLU A 29 -8.49 -4.31 10.24
CA GLU A 29 -9.66 -5.11 10.58
C GLU A 29 -10.90 -4.20 10.63
N PRO A 30 -11.59 -3.98 9.50
CA PRO A 30 -12.70 -3.02 9.41
C PRO A 30 -13.93 -3.36 10.26
N GLY A 31 -13.90 -4.43 11.04
CA GLY A 31 -15.02 -4.87 11.82
C GLY A 31 -16.05 -5.67 11.01
N VAL A 32 -17.10 -6.10 11.69
CA VAL A 32 -18.18 -6.89 11.06
C VAL A 32 -19.04 -5.96 10.21
N SER A 33 -19.08 -6.21 8.90
CA SER A 33 -20.07 -5.58 8.03
C SER A 33 -21.43 -6.25 8.26
N SER A 34 -22.49 -5.46 8.37
CA SER A 34 -23.86 -5.97 8.51
C SER A 34 -24.32 -6.83 7.32
N THR A 35 -23.60 -6.79 6.22
CA THR A 35 -23.91 -7.53 4.98
C THR A 35 -23.00 -8.73 4.74
N ARG A 36 -21.90 -8.86 5.48
CA ARG A 36 -20.96 -10.01 5.40
C ARG A 36 -20.88 -10.70 6.77
N SER A 37 -21.06 -11.99 6.77
CA SER A 37 -20.95 -12.84 7.98
C SER A 37 -19.53 -13.00 8.50
N THR A 38 -18.53 -12.48 7.77
CA THR A 38 -17.11 -12.61 8.10
C THR A 38 -16.46 -11.24 8.25
N THR A 39 -15.61 -11.11 9.25
CA THR A 39 -14.77 -9.91 9.43
C THR A 39 -13.74 -9.86 8.31
N ALA A 40 -13.92 -8.97 7.35
CA ALA A 40 -12.91 -8.74 6.33
C ALA A 40 -11.62 -8.25 7.01
N LYS A 41 -10.48 -8.80 6.61
CA LYS A 41 -9.17 -8.31 7.01
C LYS A 41 -8.41 -7.92 5.76
N TYR A 42 -7.70 -6.81 5.84
CA TYR A 42 -6.84 -6.35 4.76
C TYR A 42 -5.40 -6.31 5.22
N LEU A 43 -4.50 -6.70 4.33
CA LEU A 43 -3.06 -6.55 4.53
C LEU A 43 -2.51 -5.72 3.37
N PHE A 44 -1.85 -4.62 3.69
CA PHE A 44 -1.06 -3.85 2.74
C PHE A 44 0.41 -4.18 2.92
N VAL A 45 1.11 -4.41 1.82
CA VAL A 45 2.54 -4.76 1.79
C VAL A 45 3.27 -3.86 0.82
N GLY A 46 4.30 -3.17 1.30
CA GLY A 46 5.15 -2.33 0.49
C GLY A 46 6.33 -3.08 -0.10
N ALA A 47 6.62 -2.81 -1.36
CA ALA A 47 7.76 -3.29 -2.12
C ALA A 47 8.49 -2.10 -2.77
N PRO A 48 9.27 -1.30 -2.00
CA PRO A 48 9.87 -0.06 -2.50
C PRO A 48 10.94 -0.29 -3.58
N GLY A 49 11.48 -1.49 -3.70
CA GLY A 49 12.45 -1.88 -4.73
C GLY A 49 11.82 -2.35 -6.04
N TYR A 50 10.49 -2.43 -6.13
CA TYR A 50 9.82 -2.87 -7.35
C TYR A 50 10.20 -1.99 -8.56
N GLU A 51 10.44 -2.62 -9.73
CA GLU A 51 10.82 -1.96 -11.00
C GLU A 51 11.90 -0.88 -10.83
N SER A 52 13.11 -1.30 -10.48
CA SER A 52 14.25 -0.38 -10.31
C SER A 52 13.99 0.75 -9.30
N ASP A 53 13.49 0.38 -8.13
CA ASP A 53 13.16 1.32 -7.05
C ASP A 53 12.02 2.30 -7.39
N THR A 54 11.14 2.00 -8.33
CA THR A 54 9.90 2.76 -8.55
C THR A 54 8.96 2.57 -7.36
N GLY A 55 8.81 1.33 -6.94
CA GLY A 55 8.04 0.93 -5.78
C GLY A 55 6.56 0.68 -6.04
N GLN A 56 5.97 -0.20 -5.24
CA GLN A 56 4.58 -0.63 -5.34
C GLN A 56 4.03 -1.06 -3.98
N ILE A 57 2.71 -0.98 -3.81
CA ILE A 57 1.96 -1.56 -2.70
C ILE A 57 1.10 -2.69 -3.23
N TYR A 58 1.09 -3.82 -2.54
CA TYR A 58 0.16 -4.93 -2.73
C TYR A 58 -0.88 -4.92 -1.62
N MET A 59 -2.13 -5.15 -1.99
CA MET A 59 -3.23 -5.32 -1.05
C MET A 59 -3.74 -6.75 -1.12
N TYR A 60 -3.88 -7.36 0.03
CA TYR A 60 -4.44 -8.71 0.20
C TYR A 60 -5.70 -8.63 1.05
N GLU A 61 -6.66 -9.50 0.74
CA GLU A 61 -7.85 -9.72 1.55
C GLU A 61 -7.82 -11.14 2.14
N TRP A 62 -8.19 -11.27 3.43
CA TRP A 62 -8.28 -12.56 4.12
C TRP A 62 -9.64 -13.19 3.90
N GLY A 63 -9.64 -14.47 3.59
CA GLY A 63 -10.82 -15.30 3.64
C GLY A 63 -11.72 -15.24 2.42
N ILE A 64 -11.28 -14.64 1.30
CA ILE A 64 -12.06 -14.59 0.07
C ILE A 64 -11.20 -15.08 -1.10
N GLY A 65 -11.64 -16.16 -1.74
CA GLY A 65 -11.07 -16.58 -3.01
C GLY A 65 -11.58 -15.70 -4.16
N ALA A 66 -10.87 -15.73 -5.29
CA ALA A 66 -11.27 -14.99 -6.49
C ALA A 66 -12.67 -15.40 -7.04
N ASP A 67 -13.18 -16.56 -6.63
CA ASP A 67 -14.51 -17.08 -6.95
C ASP A 67 -15.58 -16.78 -5.88
N GLY A 68 -15.22 -15.97 -4.86
CA GLY A 68 -16.11 -15.62 -3.75
C GLY A 68 -16.22 -16.68 -2.65
N SER A 69 -15.47 -17.78 -2.76
CA SER A 69 -15.42 -18.81 -1.70
C SER A 69 -14.59 -18.33 -0.51
N THR A 70 -14.89 -18.83 0.70
CA THR A 70 -14.14 -18.51 1.91
C THR A 70 -12.99 -19.49 2.11
N TYR A 71 -11.76 -19.00 2.15
CA TYR A 71 -10.57 -19.78 2.48
C TYR A 71 -9.82 -19.12 3.65
N ASP A 72 -9.13 -19.92 4.44
CA ASP A 72 -8.21 -19.42 5.47
C ASP A 72 -6.87 -19.02 4.85
N THR A 73 -6.92 -18.06 3.90
CA THR A 73 -5.75 -17.60 3.17
C THR A 73 -5.84 -16.11 2.83
N TRP A 74 -4.69 -15.51 2.56
CA TRP A 74 -4.58 -14.17 1.98
C TRP A 74 -4.60 -14.27 0.47
N THR A 75 -5.51 -13.52 -0.17
CA THR A 75 -5.59 -13.44 -1.64
C THR A 75 -5.28 -12.01 -2.07
N GLU A 76 -4.35 -11.84 -3.00
CA GLU A 76 -4.10 -10.54 -3.59
C GLU A 76 -5.33 -10.04 -4.33
N CYS A 77 -5.69 -8.79 -4.07
CA CYS A 77 -6.88 -8.17 -4.64
C CYS A 77 -6.62 -6.84 -5.36
N LEU A 78 -5.48 -6.20 -5.10
CA LEU A 78 -5.15 -4.93 -5.74
C LEU A 78 -3.65 -4.62 -5.63
N THR A 79 -3.11 -3.94 -6.65
CA THR A 79 -1.84 -3.24 -6.60
C THR A 79 -2.07 -1.72 -6.65
N ILE A 80 -1.28 -0.97 -5.88
CA ILE A 80 -1.35 0.50 -5.83
C ILE A 80 0.03 1.04 -6.18
N THR A 81 0.07 1.96 -7.13
CA THR A 81 1.28 2.67 -7.57
C THR A 81 1.19 4.15 -7.22
N SER A 82 2.34 4.82 -7.15
CA SER A 82 2.39 6.27 -7.01
C SER A 82 1.66 6.97 -8.16
N ALA A 83 0.99 8.09 -7.89
CA ALA A 83 0.43 8.94 -8.94
C ALA A 83 1.52 9.60 -9.82
N ASP A 84 2.74 9.70 -9.31
CA ASP A 84 3.93 10.17 -10.04
C ASP A 84 5.04 9.11 -9.88
N PRO A 85 4.92 7.97 -10.58
CA PRO A 85 5.89 6.90 -10.50
C PRO A 85 7.22 7.30 -11.14
N GLY A 86 8.30 6.64 -10.76
CA GLY A 86 9.60 6.86 -11.37
C GLY A 86 10.71 6.11 -10.66
N GLN A 87 11.71 5.75 -11.45
CA GLN A 87 12.88 5.03 -10.98
C GLN A 87 13.52 5.73 -9.76
N GLY A 88 13.89 4.98 -8.76
CA GLY A 88 14.54 5.47 -7.55
C GLY A 88 13.63 6.19 -6.56
N LYS A 89 12.32 6.29 -6.81
CA LYS A 89 11.39 7.01 -5.90
C LYS A 89 10.97 6.20 -4.68
N ARG A 90 11.03 4.88 -4.75
CA ARG A 90 10.78 3.96 -3.63
C ARG A 90 9.41 4.12 -2.99
N PHE A 91 8.35 4.20 -3.78
CA PHE A 91 6.98 4.19 -3.27
C PHE A 91 6.72 2.92 -2.46
N GLY A 92 6.10 3.05 -1.30
CA GLY A 92 5.95 1.93 -0.37
C GLY A 92 7.08 1.81 0.66
N HIS A 93 7.97 2.82 0.78
CA HIS A 93 9.03 2.82 1.79
C HIS A 93 8.45 2.76 3.21
N ARG A 94 7.39 3.51 3.48
CA ARG A 94 6.53 3.36 4.66
C ARG A 94 5.07 3.42 4.25
N LEU A 95 4.24 2.72 4.96
CA LEU A 95 2.80 2.81 4.81
C LEU A 95 2.09 2.77 6.16
N GLN A 96 0.98 3.46 6.24
CA GLN A 96 0.02 3.38 7.33
C GLN A 96 -1.39 3.42 6.76
N ALA A 97 -2.30 2.75 7.42
CA ALA A 97 -3.71 2.81 7.09
C ALA A 97 -4.53 2.94 8.37
N ASN A 98 -5.71 3.53 8.25
CA ASN A 98 -6.67 3.51 9.35
C ASN A 98 -7.21 2.09 9.60
N ASP A 99 -7.89 1.87 10.72
CA ASP A 99 -8.33 0.54 11.14
C ASP A 99 -9.26 -0.13 10.11
N THR A 100 -10.03 0.66 9.37
CA THR A 100 -10.93 0.13 8.33
C THR A 100 -10.24 -0.13 6.98
N GLY A 101 -8.99 0.29 6.80
CA GLY A 101 -8.28 0.20 5.53
C GLY A 101 -8.86 1.09 4.42
N ASN A 102 -9.63 2.12 4.78
CA ASN A 102 -10.24 3.03 3.80
C ASN A 102 -9.37 4.24 3.48
N ILE A 103 -8.41 4.56 4.35
CA ILE A 103 -7.44 5.62 4.16
C ILE A 103 -6.05 5.00 4.27
N LEU A 104 -5.22 5.27 3.29
CA LEU A 104 -3.85 4.75 3.20
C LEU A 104 -2.90 5.92 2.96
N ALA A 105 -1.88 6.04 3.79
CA ALA A 105 -0.76 6.95 3.60
C ALA A 105 0.48 6.15 3.21
N VAL A 106 1.12 6.53 2.11
CA VAL A 106 2.31 5.83 1.57
C VAL A 106 3.41 6.84 1.31
N SER A 107 4.61 6.56 1.81
CA SER A 107 5.76 7.41 1.54
C SER A 107 6.61 6.89 0.39
N SER A 108 7.25 7.85 -0.27
CA SER A 108 8.35 7.68 -1.21
C SER A 108 9.56 8.41 -0.65
N VAL A 109 10.55 7.67 -0.17
CA VAL A 109 11.77 8.23 0.43
C VAL A 109 12.97 7.64 -0.29
N SER A 110 13.70 8.48 -1.00
CA SER A 110 14.93 8.05 -1.66
C SER A 110 16.07 9.04 -1.44
N PRO A 111 17.32 8.56 -1.48
CA PRO A 111 18.47 9.43 -1.30
C PRO A 111 18.48 10.58 -2.31
N GLY A 112 18.75 11.78 -1.84
CA GLY A 112 18.83 12.98 -2.69
C GLY A 112 17.48 13.63 -3.05
N ASN A 113 16.36 13.09 -2.56
CA ASN A 113 15.03 13.67 -2.76
C ASN A 113 14.42 14.17 -1.44
N ALA A 114 13.53 15.15 -1.55
CA ALA A 114 12.86 15.72 -0.38
C ALA A 114 11.93 14.74 0.34
N GLY A 115 11.57 13.64 -0.30
CA GLY A 115 10.56 12.71 0.16
C GLY A 115 9.14 13.24 -0.08
N LYS A 116 8.18 12.34 -0.17
CA LYS A 116 6.74 12.66 -0.26
C LYS A 116 5.90 11.62 0.44
N VAL A 117 4.69 12.02 0.82
CA VAL A 117 3.65 11.12 1.31
C VAL A 117 2.40 11.33 0.47
N GLU A 118 1.87 10.26 -0.08
CA GLU A 118 0.65 10.24 -0.86
C GLU A 118 -0.47 9.62 -0.01
N ILE A 119 -1.58 10.33 0.10
CA ILE A 119 -2.77 9.91 0.85
C ILE A 119 -3.80 9.42 -0.14
N PHE A 120 -4.21 8.19 0.01
CA PHE A 120 -5.23 7.55 -0.81
C PHE A 120 -6.49 7.29 0.01
N ARG A 121 -7.63 7.41 -0.65
CA ARG A 121 -8.93 7.00 -0.11
C ARG A 121 -9.48 5.87 -0.95
N ARG A 122 -9.95 4.82 -0.27
CA ARG A 122 -10.67 3.73 -0.93
C ARG A 122 -11.99 4.25 -1.47
N THR A 123 -12.23 4.03 -2.75
CA THR A 123 -13.52 4.28 -3.40
C THR A 123 -14.27 2.96 -3.44
N SER A 124 -15.47 2.94 -2.87
CA SER A 124 -16.38 1.82 -2.98
C SER A 124 -16.81 1.71 -4.43
N GLN A 125 -16.43 0.67 -5.13
CA GLN A 125 -17.08 0.33 -6.40
C GLN A 125 -18.47 -0.22 -6.07
N SER A 126 -19.45 0.05 -6.94
CA SER A 126 -20.87 -0.18 -6.74
C SER A 126 -21.23 -1.56 -6.18
N ASN A 127 -22.34 -1.59 -5.51
CA ASN A 127 -23.00 -2.56 -4.64
C ASN A 127 -23.07 -4.05 -5.07
N ASP A 128 -22.44 -4.48 -6.15
CA ASP A 128 -22.67 -5.84 -6.68
C ASP A 128 -21.41 -6.68 -6.97
N ASP A 129 -20.21 -6.08 -6.92
CA ASP A 129 -18.96 -6.84 -7.05
C ASP A 129 -18.07 -6.60 -5.84
N SER A 130 -18.12 -7.51 -4.88
CA SER A 130 -17.41 -7.46 -3.62
C SER A 130 -15.89 -7.64 -3.75
N THR A 131 -15.39 -7.82 -4.97
CA THR A 131 -13.98 -8.12 -5.25
C THR A 131 -13.21 -6.94 -5.83
N GLN A 132 -13.89 -5.85 -6.22
CA GLN A 132 -13.20 -4.69 -6.79
C GLN A 132 -12.87 -3.65 -5.72
N HIS A 133 -11.60 -3.56 -5.40
CA HIS A 133 -11.05 -2.50 -4.58
C HIS A 133 -10.44 -1.42 -5.49
N ALA A 134 -10.65 -0.16 -5.16
CA ALA A 134 -10.00 0.96 -5.83
C ALA A 134 -9.57 2.00 -4.81
N PHE A 135 -8.45 2.65 -5.06
CA PHE A 135 -7.97 3.77 -4.26
C PHE A 135 -7.76 4.98 -5.17
N THR A 136 -8.21 6.12 -4.71
CA THR A 136 -8.00 7.41 -5.38
C THR A 136 -7.06 8.26 -4.55
N LEU A 137 -6.04 8.84 -5.18
CA LEU A 137 -5.18 9.84 -4.55
C LEU A 137 -6.02 11.05 -4.16
N VAL A 138 -5.96 11.45 -2.90
CA VAL A 138 -6.68 12.63 -2.38
C VAL A 138 -5.74 13.77 -2.01
N GLN A 139 -4.48 13.46 -1.67
CA GLN A 139 -3.51 14.47 -1.29
C GLN A 139 -2.08 13.97 -1.46
N THR A 140 -1.19 14.88 -1.84
CA THR A 140 0.26 14.67 -1.78
C THR A 140 0.86 15.70 -0.84
N LEU A 141 1.66 15.22 0.12
CA LEU A 141 2.48 16.03 1.01
C LEU A 141 3.93 15.86 0.58
N THR A 142 4.66 16.97 0.46
CA THR A 142 6.07 16.96 0.06
C THR A 142 6.93 17.57 1.15
N GLY A 143 8.13 17.03 1.33
CA GLY A 143 9.14 17.65 2.18
C GLY A 143 9.52 19.04 1.62
N ILE A 144 9.67 20.01 2.51
CA ILE A 144 10.07 21.35 2.14
C ILE A 144 11.55 21.51 2.50
N SER A 145 12.38 21.83 1.50
CA SER A 145 13.72 22.33 1.73
C SER A 145 13.65 23.82 1.98
N THR A 146 14.14 24.28 3.13
CA THR A 146 14.08 25.70 3.52
C THR A 146 15.11 26.55 2.79
N ASP A 147 16.07 25.96 2.10
CA ASP A 147 17.19 26.63 1.42
C ASP A 147 17.18 26.49 -0.10
N GLY A 148 16.11 25.90 -0.66
CA GLY A 148 16.00 25.66 -2.10
C GLY A 148 16.96 24.58 -2.62
N SER A 149 17.74 23.94 -1.77
CA SER A 149 18.50 22.75 -2.14
C SER A 149 17.59 21.53 -2.09
N SER A 150 17.82 20.56 -2.97
CA SER A 150 17.15 19.24 -2.93
C SER A 150 17.76 18.42 -1.77
N LEU A 151 17.70 18.95 -0.55
CA LEU A 151 18.23 18.26 0.61
C LEU A 151 17.37 17.03 0.89
N ASN A 152 18.04 15.95 1.18
CA ASN A 152 17.48 14.71 1.68
C ASN A 152 16.80 14.97 3.04
N THR A 153 15.55 15.45 3.03
CA THR A 153 14.81 15.75 4.26
C THR A 153 14.27 14.47 4.89
N ALA A 154 14.37 13.34 4.21
CA ALA A 154 13.77 12.05 4.61
C ALA A 154 12.29 12.18 5.03
N PHE A 155 11.57 13.16 4.46
CA PHE A 155 10.15 13.35 4.75
C PHE A 155 9.37 12.08 4.40
N GLY A 156 8.62 11.57 5.36
CA GLY A 156 7.91 10.31 5.22
C GLY A 156 8.71 9.07 5.64
N ASP A 157 9.93 9.23 6.21
CA ASP A 157 10.69 8.08 6.74
C ASP A 157 10.03 7.42 7.96
N SER A 158 9.13 8.13 8.62
CA SER A 158 8.24 7.59 9.64
C SER A 158 6.83 8.10 9.42
N LEU A 159 5.84 7.22 9.53
CA LEU A 159 4.43 7.52 9.40
C LEU A 159 3.66 6.94 10.59
N THR A 160 2.66 7.68 11.02
CA THR A 160 1.63 7.18 11.94
C THR A 160 0.28 7.70 11.49
N MET A 161 -0.78 6.98 11.82
CA MET A 161 -2.15 7.35 11.49
C MET A 161 -3.05 7.01 12.66
N SER A 162 -4.02 7.89 12.94
CA SER A 162 -5.10 7.61 13.89
C SER A 162 -5.99 6.46 13.40
N LYS A 163 -6.69 5.79 14.33
CA LYS A 163 -7.57 4.66 14.01
C LYS A 163 -8.66 4.99 13.00
N ASP A 164 -9.20 6.19 13.08
CA ASP A 164 -10.24 6.70 12.18
C ASP A 164 -9.69 7.35 10.90
N GLY A 165 -8.39 7.66 10.86
CA GLY A 165 -7.74 8.32 9.73
C GLY A 165 -8.06 9.81 9.60
N THR A 166 -8.52 10.47 10.68
CA THR A 166 -8.92 11.89 10.65
C THR A 166 -7.83 12.86 11.08
N THR A 167 -6.74 12.35 11.66
CA THR A 167 -5.59 13.16 12.12
C THR A 167 -4.29 12.51 11.73
#